data_e5de0d73bcab3991036caf1c22c18ebe
#
_entry.id   e5de0d73bcab3991036caf1c22c18ebe
#
_cell.length_a   1.000
_cell.length_b   1.000
_cell.length_c   1.000
_cell.angle_alpha   90.00
_cell.angle_beta   90.00
_cell.angle_gamma   90.00
#
_symmetry.space_group_name_H-M   'P 1'
#
loop_
_entity.id
_entity.type
_entity.pdbx_description
1 polymer ?
#
loop_
_entity_poly.entity_id
_entity_poly.type
_entity_poly.pdbx_seq_one_letter_code
_entity_poly.pdbx_strand_id
1 'polypeptide(L)'
;MALTEQYLEEDIHPIDIVENLAAFHDWDFDRISDEQIAMAVEGQWRTYSITLAWSAYDETLRLVCTFEMDPPAEKLPVLYHLLNDMNDQCWTGAFTYWPEQKLMVYRYGLVLAGGQDASAQQI
;
A
#
# COMPACT_ATOMS: atom_id res chain seq x y z
N MET A 1 -22.82 22.88 -8.25
CA MET A 1 -22.74 22.63 -7.78
C MET A 1 -21.93 22.17 -6.63
N ALA A 2 -21.70 23.11 -5.81
CA ALA A 2 -21.02 22.81 -4.59
C ALA A 2 -21.66 21.66 -3.85
N LEU A 3 -22.97 21.59 -3.89
CA LEU A 3 -23.68 20.52 -3.23
C LEU A 3 -23.34 19.18 -3.83
N THR A 4 -23.28 19.10 -5.15
CA THR A 4 -22.95 17.86 -5.82
C THR A 4 -21.51 17.46 -5.56
N GLU A 5 -20.61 18.43 -5.58
CA GLU A 5 -19.23 18.15 -5.29
C GLU A 5 -19.05 17.68 -3.86
N GLN A 6 -19.70 18.36 -2.95
CA GLN A 6 -19.65 17.96 -1.56
C GLN A 6 -20.20 16.56 -1.36
N TYR A 7 -21.29 16.27 -2.03
CA TYR A 7 -21.88 14.94 -1.96
C TYR A 7 -20.92 13.88 -2.49
N LEU A 8 -20.29 14.15 -3.64
CA LEU A 8 -19.34 13.21 -4.21
C LEU A 8 -18.15 13.00 -3.28
N GLU A 9 -17.65 14.05 -2.66
CA GLU A 9 -16.54 13.92 -1.75
C GLU A 9 -16.90 13.03 -0.57
N GLU A 10 -18.10 13.19 -0.02
CA GLU A 10 -18.53 12.37 1.09
C GLU A 10 -18.66 10.91 0.72
N ASP A 11 -19.02 10.63 -0.52
CA ASP A 11 -19.25 9.27 -0.98
C ASP A 11 -18.03 8.63 -1.63
N ILE A 12 -16.95 9.37 -1.83
CA ILE A 12 -15.77 8.80 -2.45
C ILE A 12 -15.03 7.91 -1.45
N HIS A 13 -15.02 6.65 -1.75
CA HIS A 13 -14.32 5.66 -0.95
C HIS A 13 -12.82 5.71 -1.29
N PRO A 14 -11.92 5.55 -0.30
CA PRO A 14 -10.49 5.57 -0.57
C PRO A 14 -10.04 4.58 -1.65
N ILE A 15 -10.66 3.42 -1.71
CA ILE A 15 -10.31 2.43 -2.74
C ILE A 15 -10.74 2.91 -4.13
N ASP A 16 -11.82 3.66 -4.24
CA ASP A 16 -12.22 4.23 -5.52
C ASP A 16 -11.18 5.24 -6.01
N ILE A 17 -10.61 6.02 -5.11
CA ILE A 17 -9.54 6.96 -5.46
C ILE A 17 -8.32 6.20 -5.98
N VAL A 18 -7.96 5.11 -5.31
CA VAL A 18 -6.83 4.27 -5.73
C VAL A 18 -7.09 3.68 -7.11
N GLU A 19 -8.31 3.17 -7.34
CA GLU A 19 -8.65 2.59 -8.64
C GLU A 19 -8.54 3.63 -9.75
N ASN A 20 -9.02 4.84 -9.51
CA ASN A 20 -8.94 5.91 -10.49
C ASN A 20 -7.48 6.28 -10.78
N LEU A 21 -6.64 6.32 -9.77
CA LEU A 21 -5.22 6.59 -9.96
C LEU A 21 -4.55 5.48 -10.76
N ALA A 22 -4.87 4.22 -10.47
CA ALA A 22 -4.30 3.10 -11.19
C ALA A 22 -4.70 3.15 -12.66
N ALA A 23 -5.95 3.46 -12.94
CA ALA A 23 -6.44 3.58 -14.31
C ALA A 23 -5.77 4.77 -15.02
N PHE A 24 -5.59 5.88 -14.32
CA PHE A 24 -4.95 7.06 -14.91
C PHE A 24 -3.50 6.79 -15.29
N HIS A 25 -2.78 6.05 -14.45
CA HIS A 25 -1.38 5.70 -14.69
C HIS A 25 -1.21 4.43 -15.53
N ASP A 26 -2.31 3.84 -15.94
CA ASP A 26 -2.30 2.61 -16.75
C ASP A 26 -1.58 1.45 -16.06
N TRP A 27 -1.72 1.35 -14.75
CA TRP A 27 -1.20 0.23 -13.98
C TRP A 27 -2.15 -0.95 -14.06
N ASP A 28 -1.60 -2.17 -14.07
CA ASP A 28 -2.41 -3.36 -13.97
C ASP A 28 -3.02 -3.46 -12.58
N PHE A 29 -4.35 -3.52 -12.51
CA PHE A 29 -5.00 -3.66 -11.22
C PHE A 29 -6.20 -4.58 -11.32
N ASP A 30 -6.59 -5.12 -10.16
CA ASP A 30 -7.73 -6.00 -10.02
C ASP A 30 -8.49 -5.59 -8.77
N ARG A 31 -9.72 -5.11 -8.95
CA ARG A 31 -10.58 -4.75 -7.82
C ARG A 31 -11.09 -6.04 -7.21
N ILE A 32 -10.62 -6.36 -6.00
CA ILE A 32 -10.95 -7.62 -5.33
C ILE A 32 -12.31 -7.52 -4.66
N SER A 33 -12.59 -6.38 -4.05
CA SER A 33 -13.86 -6.12 -3.38
C SER A 33 -14.06 -4.62 -3.28
N ASP A 34 -15.15 -4.21 -2.64
CA ASP A 34 -15.40 -2.78 -2.42
C ASP A 34 -14.32 -2.15 -1.56
N GLU A 35 -13.62 -2.95 -0.78
CA GLU A 35 -12.65 -2.45 0.20
C GLU A 35 -11.20 -2.86 -0.10
N GLN A 36 -10.95 -3.53 -1.24
CA GLN A 36 -9.62 -4.04 -1.52
C GLN A 36 -9.31 -4.04 -3.01
N ILE A 37 -8.10 -3.59 -3.34
CA ILE A 37 -7.61 -3.58 -4.71
C ILE A 37 -6.17 -4.07 -4.72
N ALA A 38 -5.82 -4.87 -5.72
CA ALA A 38 -4.46 -5.36 -5.92
C ALA A 38 -3.92 -4.82 -7.23
N MET A 39 -2.63 -4.53 -7.25
CA MET A 39 -1.95 -4.00 -8.43
C MET A 39 -0.62 -4.67 -8.61
N ALA A 40 -0.16 -4.71 -9.87
CA ALA A 40 1.20 -5.09 -10.20
C ALA A 40 1.86 -3.91 -10.89
N VAL A 41 2.98 -3.47 -10.35
CA VAL A 41 3.71 -2.33 -10.90
C VAL A 41 5.11 -2.79 -11.27
N GLU A 42 5.48 -2.64 -12.53
CA GLU A 42 6.81 -3.00 -12.98
C GLU A 42 7.80 -1.91 -12.62
N GLY A 43 8.78 -2.28 -11.81
CA GLY A 43 9.90 -1.41 -11.53
C GLY A 43 11.05 -1.71 -12.48
N GLN A 44 12.15 -1.01 -12.28
CA GLN A 44 13.32 -1.17 -13.13
C GLN A 44 13.94 -2.56 -13.01
N TRP A 45 13.89 -3.14 -11.81
CA TRP A 45 14.58 -4.39 -11.51
C TRP A 45 13.65 -5.57 -11.28
N ARG A 46 12.39 -5.30 -10.93
CA ARG A 46 11.43 -6.36 -10.58
C ARG A 46 10.02 -5.81 -10.59
N THR A 47 9.07 -6.73 -10.50
CA THR A 47 7.66 -6.36 -10.39
C THR A 47 7.27 -6.33 -8.92
N TYR A 48 6.56 -5.29 -8.54
CA TYR A 48 6.05 -5.13 -7.19
C TYR A 48 4.57 -5.46 -7.17
N SER A 49 4.15 -6.23 -6.18
CA SER A 49 2.74 -6.49 -5.93
C SER A 49 2.27 -5.57 -4.82
N ILE A 50 1.27 -4.77 -5.10
CA ILE A 50 0.76 -3.78 -4.15
C ILE A 50 -0.70 -4.08 -3.89
N THR A 51 -1.05 -4.20 -2.62
CA THR A 51 -2.44 -4.37 -2.20
C THR A 51 -2.80 -3.23 -1.29
N LEU A 52 -3.94 -2.59 -1.59
CA LEU A 52 -4.50 -1.58 -0.70
C LEU A 52 -5.83 -2.09 -0.19
N ALA A 53 -6.05 -1.94 1.10
CA ALA A 53 -7.26 -2.39 1.76
C ALA A 53 -7.75 -1.31 2.72
N TRP A 54 -9.06 -1.09 2.69
CA TRP A 54 -9.71 -0.16 3.60
C TRP A 54 -10.19 -0.92 4.82
N SER A 55 -9.81 -0.45 6.00
CA SER A 55 -10.31 -1.00 7.25
C SER A 55 -11.30 -0.02 7.84
N ALA A 56 -12.59 -0.37 7.78
CA ALA A 56 -13.63 0.48 8.34
C ALA A 56 -13.57 0.53 9.87
N TYR A 57 -13.01 -0.51 10.47
CA TYR A 57 -12.92 -0.58 11.92
C TYR A 57 -12.06 0.55 12.50
N ASP A 58 -10.88 0.76 11.93
CA ASP A 58 -9.97 1.80 12.42
C ASP A 58 -9.81 2.94 11.40
N GLU A 59 -10.63 2.98 10.37
CA GLU A 59 -10.64 4.02 9.36
C GLU A 59 -9.25 4.26 8.79
N THR A 60 -8.58 3.19 8.43
CA THR A 60 -7.21 3.21 7.92
C THR A 60 -7.16 2.61 6.53
N LEU A 61 -6.50 3.30 5.61
CA LEU A 61 -6.17 2.76 4.31
C LEU A 61 -4.81 2.09 4.45
N ARG A 62 -4.77 0.77 4.27
CA ARG A 62 -3.55 -0.02 4.46
C ARG A 62 -2.95 -0.39 3.12
N LEU A 63 -1.64 -0.23 3.03
CA LEU A 63 -0.88 -0.60 1.85
C LEU A 63 0.11 -1.69 2.23
N VAL A 64 0.16 -2.74 1.41
CA VAL A 64 1.16 -3.79 1.52
C VAL A 64 1.82 -3.94 0.16
N CYS A 65 3.12 -3.70 0.11
CA CYS A 65 3.91 -3.86 -1.10
C CYS A 65 4.86 -5.02 -0.91
N THR A 66 4.85 -5.98 -1.82
CA THR A 66 5.71 -7.16 -1.72
C THR A 66 6.51 -7.36 -2.99
N PHE A 67 7.68 -7.96 -2.85
CA PHE A 67 8.46 -8.44 -3.98
C PHE A 67 9.27 -9.65 -3.54
N GLU A 68 9.55 -10.52 -4.51
CA GLU A 68 10.28 -11.74 -4.23
C GLU A 68 11.72 -11.45 -3.88
N MET A 69 12.22 -12.14 -2.85
CA MET A 69 13.60 -12.05 -2.43
C MET A 69 13.97 -13.35 -1.73
N ASP A 70 15.00 -14.03 -2.24
CA ASP A 70 15.45 -15.31 -1.70
C ASP A 70 16.96 -15.24 -1.42
N PRO A 71 17.37 -14.55 -0.35
CA PRO A 71 18.78 -14.45 -0.02
C PRO A 71 19.32 -15.77 0.49
N PRO A 72 20.63 -16.04 0.30
CA PRO A 72 21.25 -17.21 0.93
C PRO A 72 21.10 -17.15 2.44
N ALA A 73 20.98 -18.31 3.07
CA ALA A 73 20.75 -18.39 4.52
C ALA A 73 21.82 -17.65 5.32
N GLU A 74 23.08 -17.71 4.88
CA GLU A 74 24.17 -17.04 5.59
C GLU A 74 24.09 -15.54 5.49
N LYS A 75 23.26 -14.98 4.59
CA LYS A 75 23.07 -13.55 4.46
C LYS A 75 21.90 -13.02 5.26
N LEU A 76 21.08 -13.88 5.84
CA LEU A 76 19.89 -13.43 6.59
C LEU A 76 20.24 -12.52 7.76
N PRO A 77 21.29 -12.78 8.57
CA PRO A 77 21.62 -11.84 9.64
C PRO A 77 21.95 -10.43 9.13
N VAL A 78 22.65 -10.35 8.00
CA VAL A 78 22.95 -9.06 7.40
C VAL A 78 21.68 -8.37 6.91
N LEU A 79 20.77 -9.13 6.30
CA LEU A 79 19.49 -8.60 5.86
C LEU A 79 18.68 -8.05 7.03
N TYR A 80 18.58 -8.79 8.13
CA TYR A 80 17.81 -8.35 9.29
C TYR A 80 18.42 -7.10 9.92
N HIS A 81 19.73 -6.99 9.93
CA HIS A 81 20.39 -5.79 10.43
C HIS A 81 20.08 -4.60 9.54
N LEU A 82 20.14 -4.78 8.24
CA LEU A 82 19.81 -3.72 7.28
C LEU A 82 18.35 -3.28 7.42
N LEU A 83 17.42 -4.24 7.59
CA LEU A 83 16.02 -3.92 7.78
C LEU A 83 15.80 -3.10 9.04
N ASN A 84 16.52 -3.43 10.11
CA ASN A 84 16.43 -2.67 11.34
C ASN A 84 16.87 -1.20 11.11
N ASP A 85 17.97 -1.02 10.39
CA ASP A 85 18.47 0.32 10.09
C ASP A 85 17.49 1.09 9.21
N MET A 86 16.90 0.42 8.22
CA MET A 86 15.93 1.06 7.34
C MET A 86 14.69 1.48 8.10
N ASN A 87 14.21 0.61 8.98
CA ASN A 87 13.01 0.89 9.77
C ASN A 87 13.25 2.02 10.77
N ASP A 88 14.45 2.15 11.25
CA ASP A 88 14.80 3.25 12.15
C ASP A 88 14.61 4.61 11.50
N GLN A 89 14.71 4.67 10.18
CA GLN A 89 14.52 5.91 9.44
C GLN A 89 13.08 6.08 8.95
N CYS A 90 12.22 5.11 9.15
CA CYS A 90 10.82 5.20 8.75
C CYS A 90 9.97 5.71 9.90
N TRP A 91 9.35 6.86 9.71
CA TRP A 91 8.41 7.38 10.72
C TRP A 91 7.08 6.63 10.67
N THR A 92 6.67 6.24 9.45
CA THR A 92 5.48 5.43 9.24
C THR A 92 5.83 4.35 8.24
N GLY A 93 5.18 3.21 8.39
CA GLY A 93 5.50 2.08 7.55
C GLY A 93 6.68 1.31 8.08
N ALA A 94 6.85 0.10 7.61
CA ALA A 94 7.93 -0.76 8.06
C ALA A 94 8.23 -1.81 7.01
N PHE A 95 9.51 -2.18 6.93
CA PHE A 95 9.97 -3.28 6.10
C PHE A 95 10.12 -4.53 6.96
N THR A 96 9.73 -5.67 6.40
CA THR A 96 9.94 -6.95 7.04
C THR A 96 10.17 -8.02 5.98
N TYR A 97 10.85 -9.09 6.35
CA TYR A 97 11.09 -10.20 5.44
C TYR A 97 10.32 -11.42 5.92
N TRP A 98 9.56 -12.03 5.02
CA TRP A 98 8.82 -13.26 5.29
C TRP A 98 9.59 -14.44 4.70
N PRO A 99 10.36 -15.18 5.52
CA PRO A 99 11.25 -16.20 4.98
C PRO A 99 10.54 -17.40 4.38
N GLU A 100 9.39 -17.77 4.90
CA GLU A 100 8.67 -18.91 4.35
C GLU A 100 8.13 -18.64 2.96
N GLN A 101 7.63 -17.43 2.73
CA GLN A 101 7.11 -17.01 1.44
C GLN A 101 8.20 -16.44 0.54
N LYS A 102 9.38 -16.16 1.08
CA LYS A 102 10.49 -15.53 0.37
C LYS A 102 10.07 -14.19 -0.22
N LEU A 103 9.44 -13.38 0.60
CA LEU A 103 8.95 -12.07 0.22
C LEU A 103 9.50 -10.99 1.10
N MET A 104 9.97 -9.91 0.48
CA MET A 104 10.23 -8.65 1.17
C MET A 104 8.92 -7.89 1.19
N VAL A 105 8.57 -7.34 2.35
CA VAL A 105 7.27 -6.70 2.56
C VAL A 105 7.46 -5.30 3.11
N TYR A 106 6.80 -4.33 2.50
CA TYR A 106 6.67 -2.98 3.05
C TYR A 106 5.21 -2.73 3.38
N ARG A 107 4.93 -2.27 4.60
CA ARG A 107 3.58 -1.99 5.06
C ARG A 107 3.46 -0.54 5.48
N TYR A 108 2.35 0.07 5.14
CA TYR A 108 2.06 1.46 5.46
C TYR A 108 0.57 1.62 5.72
N GLY A 109 0.22 2.52 6.62
CA GLY A 109 -1.19 2.82 6.90
C GLY A 109 -1.42 4.31 6.91
N LEU A 110 -2.45 4.75 6.20
CA LEU A 110 -2.91 6.13 6.20
C LEU A 110 -4.19 6.21 7.02
N VAL A 111 -4.11 6.85 8.17
CA VAL A 111 -5.25 6.95 9.09
C VAL A 111 -6.12 8.13 8.67
N LEU A 112 -7.40 7.83 8.43
CA LEU A 112 -8.38 8.83 8.03
C LEU A 112 -9.48 9.00 9.09
N ALA A 113 -9.22 8.56 10.30
CA ALA A 113 -10.15 8.67 11.41
C ALA A 113 -10.49 10.13 11.67
N GLY A 114 -11.69 10.37 12.22
CA GLY A 114 -12.11 11.71 12.55
C GLY A 114 -12.76 12.47 11.38
N GLY A 115 -13.18 11.73 10.35
CA GLY A 115 -13.88 12.35 9.23
C GLY A 115 -12.99 12.95 8.18
N GLN A 116 -11.70 12.62 8.20
CA GLN A 116 -10.79 13.08 7.17
C GLN A 116 -10.95 12.23 5.90
N ASP A 117 -10.75 12.87 4.77
CA ASP A 117 -10.81 12.19 3.47
C ASP A 117 -9.42 12.08 2.89
N ALA A 118 -9.19 10.98 2.18
CA ALA A 118 -7.94 10.80 1.48
C ALA A 118 -7.93 11.66 0.21
N SER A 119 -6.82 12.31 -0.06
CA SER A 119 -6.63 12.98 -1.34
C SER A 119 -5.80 12.09 -2.26
N ALA A 120 -5.91 12.33 -3.57
CA ALA A 120 -5.11 11.60 -4.53
C ALA A 120 -3.61 11.79 -4.27
N GLN A 121 -3.23 12.94 -3.74
CA GLN A 121 -1.83 13.21 -3.44
C GLN A 121 -1.33 12.41 -2.24
N GLN A 122 -2.20 12.11 -1.28
CA GLN A 122 -1.81 11.29 -0.14
C GLN A 122 -1.63 9.83 -0.53
N ILE A 123 -2.38 9.38 -1.52
CA ILE A 123 -2.32 8.01 -1.98
C ILE A 123 -1.30 7.87 -3.10
#